data_d6ec2b2745350487a209c0a9fa19a333
#
_entry.id   d6ec2b2745350487a209c0a9fa19a333
#
_cell.length_a   1.000
_cell.length_b   1.000
_cell.length_c   1.000
_cell.angle_alpha   90.00
_cell.angle_beta   90.00
_cell.angle_gamma   90.00
#
_symmetry.space_group_name_H-M   'P 1'
#
loop_
_entity.id
_entity.type
_entity.pdbx_description
1 polymer ?
#
loop_
_entity_poly.entity_id
_entity_poly.type
_entity_poly.pdbx_seq_one_letter_code
_entity_poly.pdbx_strand_id
1 'polypeptide(L)'
;MKKTPFITLEKAKEIKAQIPTPFHVYDEAGIRANARALKAAFSWNKGFREYFAVKATPNPFILQILKEEGCGCDCASYTELLMAQAVGNTGHDVMFSSNVTPEKDMRKAYEMGAYINLDDSTHVEFLSRICDGKVPETVCLRYNPGGSFSLGNTIMDMPRDAKYGMTEDQMAGAINRLQKLGTKHFGIHAFLASNTTANGYYPELASQLFRLAVRLRNATGCHFAFINLSGGVGVDYRPEQPASNIALIGEGVRQKYEQILTPQGMDDIAIFTELGRFMLAPYGHLISTVLHQKHIYREYVGLDACAADLMRPAMYGAYHHITVLGKEDAILDHVYDVTGGLCENNDKFAIERSLPQIEIGDIVAIHDTGAHGYSMGYNYNGKLRSAEVLLKEDSSFQLIRRAEKPSDYFATFDFTDFHFGG
;
A
#
# COMPACT_ATOMS: atom_id res chain seq x y z
N MET A 1 5.13 -7.01 -22.16
CA MET A 1 4.19 -8.17 -22.28
C MET A 1 2.77 -7.63 -22.32
N LYS A 2 1.83 -8.30 -23.01
CA LYS A 2 0.41 -7.90 -22.99
C LYS A 2 -0.12 -8.07 -21.56
N LYS A 3 -0.78 -7.02 -20.99
CA LYS A 3 -1.48 -7.15 -19.72
C LYS A 3 -2.82 -7.84 -19.97
N THR A 4 -3.04 -8.96 -19.31
CA THR A 4 -4.28 -9.74 -19.42
C THR A 4 -5.06 -9.57 -18.10
N PRO A 5 -6.35 -9.21 -18.15
CA PRO A 5 -7.16 -9.15 -16.94
C PRO A 5 -7.37 -10.56 -16.37
N PHE A 6 -7.41 -10.68 -15.03
CA PHE A 6 -7.72 -11.94 -14.34
C PHE A 6 -9.21 -12.27 -14.34
N ILE A 7 -10.05 -11.37 -14.86
CA ILE A 7 -11.51 -11.51 -14.95
C ILE A 7 -11.96 -11.50 -16.41
N THR A 8 -12.85 -12.41 -16.79
CA THR A 8 -13.44 -12.46 -18.14
C THR A 8 -14.67 -11.59 -18.24
N LEU A 9 -15.12 -11.29 -19.48
CA LEU A 9 -16.37 -10.55 -19.73
C LEU A 9 -17.58 -11.25 -19.11
N GLU A 10 -17.66 -12.58 -19.20
CA GLU A 10 -18.75 -13.39 -18.65
C GLU A 10 -18.81 -13.24 -17.11
N LYS A 11 -17.65 -13.34 -16.43
CA LYS A 11 -17.58 -13.18 -14.99
C LYS A 11 -17.91 -11.75 -14.57
N ALA A 12 -17.45 -10.75 -15.30
CA ALA A 12 -17.78 -9.35 -15.03
C ALA A 12 -19.30 -9.09 -15.19
N LYS A 13 -19.95 -9.69 -16.19
CA LYS A 13 -21.41 -9.65 -16.37
C LYS A 13 -22.16 -10.37 -15.24
N GLU A 14 -21.68 -11.52 -14.81
CA GLU A 14 -22.25 -12.28 -13.69
C GLU A 14 -22.25 -11.46 -12.40
N ILE A 15 -21.12 -10.82 -12.07
CA ILE A 15 -21.01 -9.93 -10.91
C ILE A 15 -21.92 -8.71 -11.08
N LYS A 16 -21.86 -8.04 -12.26
CA LYS A 16 -22.65 -6.85 -12.56
C LYS A 16 -24.16 -7.09 -12.41
N ALA A 17 -24.64 -8.30 -12.68
CA ALA A 17 -26.06 -8.63 -12.54
C ALA A 17 -26.55 -8.57 -11.07
N GLN A 18 -25.64 -8.67 -10.09
CA GLN A 18 -25.95 -8.60 -8.67
C GLN A 18 -25.40 -7.33 -8.01
N ILE A 19 -24.25 -6.85 -8.47
CA ILE A 19 -23.52 -5.69 -7.95
C ILE A 19 -23.24 -4.75 -9.11
N PRO A 20 -24.00 -3.64 -9.27
CA PRO A 20 -23.82 -2.71 -10.39
C PRO A 20 -22.37 -2.15 -10.45
N THR A 21 -21.90 -1.88 -11.65
CA THR A 21 -20.67 -1.11 -11.87
C THR A 21 -20.88 0.37 -11.45
N PRO A 22 -19.79 1.10 -11.04
CA PRO A 22 -18.44 0.59 -10.95
C PRO A 22 -18.24 -0.24 -9.67
N PHE A 23 -17.30 -1.19 -9.73
CA PHE A 23 -16.83 -1.89 -8.54
C PHE A 23 -15.34 -2.26 -8.66
N HIS A 24 -14.64 -2.30 -7.54
CA HIS A 24 -13.31 -2.91 -7.47
C HIS A 24 -13.45 -4.42 -7.30
N VAL A 25 -12.67 -5.20 -8.05
CA VAL A 25 -12.59 -6.65 -7.88
C VAL A 25 -11.15 -7.05 -7.55
N TYR A 26 -11.01 -7.97 -6.59
CA TYR A 26 -9.72 -8.49 -6.12
C TYR A 26 -9.62 -9.99 -6.41
N ASP A 27 -8.45 -10.45 -6.84
CA ASP A 27 -8.11 -11.85 -7.13
C ASP A 27 -7.50 -12.51 -5.89
N GLU A 28 -8.27 -13.32 -5.17
CA GLU A 28 -7.78 -14.04 -3.98
C GLU A 28 -6.60 -14.95 -4.30
N ALA A 29 -6.68 -15.72 -5.39
CA ALA A 29 -5.62 -16.66 -5.78
C ALA A 29 -4.30 -15.93 -6.05
N GLY A 30 -4.36 -14.82 -6.78
CA GLY A 30 -3.19 -14.00 -7.07
C GLY A 30 -2.58 -13.37 -5.83
N ILE A 31 -3.42 -12.85 -4.92
CA ILE A 31 -2.97 -12.28 -3.63
C ILE A 31 -2.22 -13.32 -2.80
N ARG A 32 -2.78 -14.52 -2.63
CA ARG A 32 -2.15 -15.61 -1.88
C ARG A 32 -0.85 -16.07 -2.52
N ALA A 33 -0.84 -16.27 -3.84
CA ALA A 33 0.35 -16.67 -4.57
C ALA A 33 1.50 -15.66 -4.41
N ASN A 34 1.19 -14.37 -4.47
CA ASN A 34 2.18 -13.30 -4.31
C ASN A 34 2.74 -13.23 -2.87
N ALA A 35 1.89 -13.38 -1.85
CA ALA A 35 2.32 -13.43 -0.46
C ALA A 35 3.28 -14.62 -0.22
N ARG A 36 2.96 -15.79 -0.78
CA ARG A 36 3.82 -16.98 -0.72
C ARG A 36 5.15 -16.78 -1.46
N ALA A 37 5.12 -16.12 -2.63
CA ALA A 37 6.34 -15.81 -3.39
C ALA A 37 7.26 -14.86 -2.61
N LEU A 38 6.72 -13.82 -1.98
CA LEU A 38 7.48 -12.92 -1.11
C LEU A 38 8.14 -13.68 0.06
N LYS A 39 7.35 -14.49 0.76
CA LYS A 39 7.85 -15.31 1.89
C LYS A 39 8.95 -16.28 1.44
N ALA A 40 8.81 -16.90 0.27
CA ALA A 40 9.83 -17.79 -0.29
C ALA A 40 11.13 -17.03 -0.60
N ALA A 41 11.05 -15.82 -1.16
CA ALA A 41 12.22 -15.00 -1.50
C ALA A 41 13.07 -14.60 -0.27
N PHE A 42 12.45 -14.48 0.90
CA PHE A 42 13.12 -14.12 2.15
C PHE A 42 13.24 -15.29 3.14
N SER A 43 12.97 -16.53 2.72
CA SER A 43 13.00 -17.71 3.60
C SER A 43 14.38 -18.01 4.21
N TRP A 44 15.46 -17.43 3.69
CA TRP A 44 16.80 -17.48 4.23
C TRP A 44 16.95 -16.79 5.60
N ASN A 45 16.09 -15.79 5.90
CA ASN A 45 16.03 -15.10 7.17
C ASN A 45 14.90 -15.67 8.03
N LYS A 46 15.23 -16.39 9.11
CA LYS A 46 14.27 -17.09 9.97
C LYS A 46 13.26 -16.16 10.65
N GLY A 47 13.64 -14.89 10.84
CA GLY A 47 12.79 -13.87 11.44
C GLY A 47 11.98 -13.05 10.42
N PHE A 48 12.08 -13.35 9.13
CA PHE A 48 11.42 -12.58 8.10
C PHE A 48 9.91 -12.48 8.32
N ARG A 49 9.41 -11.25 8.17
CA ARG A 49 7.97 -10.98 8.22
C ARG A 49 7.57 -9.83 7.31
N GLU A 50 6.50 -10.03 6.58
CA GLU A 50 5.77 -8.97 5.88
C GLU A 50 4.72 -8.38 6.82
N TYR A 51 4.71 -7.06 6.95
CA TYR A 51 3.65 -6.27 7.58
C TYR A 51 2.92 -5.50 6.49
N PHE A 52 1.82 -6.05 6.02
CA PHE A 52 1.08 -5.42 4.93
C PHE A 52 0.65 -4.00 5.29
N ALA A 53 1.01 -3.02 4.45
CA ALA A 53 0.63 -1.62 4.63
C ALA A 53 -0.89 -1.45 4.46
N VAL A 54 -1.64 -1.36 5.57
CA VAL A 54 -3.11 -1.31 5.59
C VAL A 54 -3.66 -0.19 4.71
N LYS A 55 -2.99 0.97 4.68
CA LYS A 55 -3.34 2.12 3.82
C LYS A 55 -3.47 1.78 2.34
N ALA A 56 -2.81 0.73 1.87
CA ALA A 56 -2.87 0.33 0.46
C ALA A 56 -4.25 -0.23 0.10
N THR A 57 -4.85 -1.04 0.98
CA THR A 57 -6.19 -1.63 0.79
C THR A 57 -6.82 -1.94 2.15
N PRO A 58 -7.43 -0.94 2.81
CA PRO A 58 -8.01 -1.08 4.15
C PRO A 58 -9.35 -1.81 4.09
N ASN A 59 -9.28 -3.13 3.92
CA ASN A 59 -10.45 -4.02 3.88
C ASN A 59 -10.19 -5.26 4.75
N PRO A 60 -11.03 -5.57 5.75
CA PRO A 60 -10.79 -6.67 6.69
C PRO A 60 -10.74 -8.05 6.01
N PHE A 61 -11.47 -8.27 4.92
CA PHE A 61 -11.39 -9.53 4.17
C PHE A 61 -10.01 -9.72 3.53
N ILE A 62 -9.44 -8.65 2.96
CA ILE A 62 -8.08 -8.69 2.41
C ILE A 62 -7.04 -8.91 3.52
N LEU A 63 -7.18 -8.21 4.65
CA LEU A 63 -6.28 -8.40 5.80
C LEU A 63 -6.37 -9.83 6.35
N GLN A 64 -7.56 -10.45 6.35
CA GLN A 64 -7.74 -11.84 6.78
C GLN A 64 -6.99 -12.80 5.86
N ILE A 65 -7.09 -12.64 4.53
CA ILE A 65 -6.36 -13.45 3.54
C ILE A 65 -4.85 -13.35 3.80
N LEU A 66 -4.33 -12.13 3.94
CA LEU A 66 -2.90 -11.91 4.17
C LEU A 66 -2.42 -12.45 5.53
N LYS A 67 -3.25 -12.36 6.57
CA LYS A 67 -2.98 -12.99 7.87
C LYS A 67 -2.87 -14.51 7.76
N GLU A 68 -3.75 -15.17 7.01
CA GLU A 68 -3.69 -16.61 6.75
C GLU A 68 -2.41 -17.03 6.03
N GLU A 69 -1.82 -16.14 5.21
CA GLU A 69 -0.51 -16.33 4.59
C GLU A 69 0.66 -15.94 5.51
N GLY A 70 0.38 -15.50 6.76
CA GLY A 70 1.37 -15.19 7.79
C GLY A 70 1.88 -13.75 7.79
N CYS A 71 1.20 -12.83 7.08
CA CYS A 71 1.51 -11.41 7.13
C CYS A 71 0.94 -10.74 8.39
N GLY A 72 1.66 -9.74 8.92
CA GLY A 72 1.15 -8.78 9.89
C GLY A 72 0.51 -7.57 9.20
N CYS A 73 0.23 -6.53 10.00
CA CYS A 73 -0.30 -5.25 9.53
C CYS A 73 0.64 -4.11 9.88
N ASP A 74 0.99 -3.28 8.89
CA ASP A 74 1.54 -1.93 9.13
C ASP A 74 0.39 -0.93 9.16
N CYS A 75 0.19 -0.27 10.32
CA CYS A 75 -0.88 0.67 10.58
C CYS A 75 -0.30 2.07 10.80
N ALA A 76 -0.98 3.09 10.27
CA ALA A 76 -0.58 4.50 10.38
C ALA A 76 -1.60 5.37 11.14
N SER A 77 -2.72 4.80 11.61
CA SER A 77 -3.79 5.53 12.29
C SER A 77 -4.57 4.64 13.26
N TYR A 78 -5.33 5.30 14.14
CA TYR A 78 -6.23 4.62 15.08
C TYR A 78 -7.22 3.69 14.38
N THR A 79 -7.78 4.13 13.26
CA THR A 79 -8.78 3.34 12.51
C THR A 79 -8.15 2.09 11.89
N GLU A 80 -6.92 2.18 11.38
CA GLU A 80 -6.19 1.02 10.86
C GLU A 80 -5.82 0.03 11.99
N LEU A 81 -5.46 0.53 13.18
CA LEU A 81 -5.25 -0.32 14.37
C LEU A 81 -6.52 -1.07 14.77
N LEU A 82 -7.69 -0.41 14.73
CA LEU A 82 -8.97 -1.07 14.98
C LEU A 82 -9.28 -2.15 13.94
N MET A 83 -8.96 -1.90 12.68
CA MET A 83 -9.14 -2.87 11.60
C MET A 83 -8.22 -4.08 11.76
N ALA A 84 -6.94 -3.85 12.08
CA ALA A 84 -6.00 -4.92 12.40
C ALA A 84 -6.49 -5.77 13.58
N GLN A 85 -7.00 -5.13 14.65
CA GLN A 85 -7.56 -5.81 15.80
C GLN A 85 -8.81 -6.63 15.44
N ALA A 86 -9.67 -6.11 14.57
CA ALA A 86 -10.91 -6.79 14.15
C ALA A 86 -10.64 -8.11 13.42
N VAL A 87 -9.50 -8.22 12.70
CA VAL A 87 -9.06 -9.47 12.08
C VAL A 87 -8.18 -10.31 13.00
N GLY A 88 -8.01 -9.89 14.26
CA GLY A 88 -7.25 -10.61 15.29
C GLY A 88 -5.72 -10.46 15.15
N ASN A 89 -5.22 -9.42 14.48
CA ASN A 89 -3.82 -9.02 14.54
C ASN A 89 -3.61 -8.11 15.74
N THR A 90 -2.75 -8.54 16.68
CA THR A 90 -2.42 -7.82 17.91
C THR A 90 -0.96 -8.09 18.27
N GLY A 91 -0.42 -7.35 19.24
CA GLY A 91 0.96 -7.54 19.67
C GLY A 91 1.93 -7.33 18.51
N HIS A 92 2.91 -8.19 18.42
CA HIS A 92 3.95 -8.16 17.38
C HIS A 92 3.45 -8.53 15.97
N ASP A 93 2.14 -8.79 15.79
CA ASP A 93 1.54 -8.91 14.46
C ASP A 93 1.21 -7.54 13.86
N VAL A 94 1.42 -6.47 14.62
CA VAL A 94 1.16 -5.09 14.22
C VAL A 94 2.43 -4.25 14.32
N MET A 95 2.77 -3.57 13.23
CA MET A 95 3.69 -2.44 13.19
C MET A 95 2.86 -1.15 13.17
N PHE A 96 3.23 -0.17 13.97
CA PHE A 96 2.59 1.14 13.97
C PHE A 96 3.59 2.21 13.53
N SER A 97 3.43 2.71 12.30
CA SER A 97 4.32 3.68 11.67
C SER A 97 3.54 4.96 11.33
N SER A 98 3.58 5.93 12.24
CA SER A 98 2.95 7.25 12.08
C SER A 98 3.98 8.36 12.24
N ASN A 99 3.78 9.53 11.62
CA ASN A 99 4.74 10.64 11.65
C ASN A 99 4.29 11.82 12.53
N VAL A 100 3.09 12.37 12.32
CA VAL A 100 2.49 13.37 13.21
C VAL A 100 1.42 12.64 14.02
N THR A 101 1.86 12.00 15.10
CA THR A 101 1.08 11.00 15.80
C THR A 101 0.19 11.58 16.90
N PRO A 102 -1.16 11.48 16.80
CA PRO A 102 -2.05 11.83 17.88
C PRO A 102 -1.85 10.94 19.12
N GLU A 103 -2.10 11.49 20.31
CA GLU A 103 -1.97 10.71 21.55
C GLU A 103 -2.81 9.44 21.56
N LYS A 104 -4.05 9.55 21.11
CA LYS A 104 -4.99 8.42 21.05
C LYS A 104 -4.48 7.27 20.17
N ASP A 105 -3.79 7.58 19.05
CA ASP A 105 -3.25 6.57 18.13
C ASP A 105 -2.05 5.86 18.77
N MET A 106 -1.12 6.62 19.37
CA MET A 106 0.03 6.09 20.07
C MET A 106 -0.38 5.21 21.25
N ARG A 107 -1.36 5.68 22.06
CA ARG A 107 -1.92 4.93 23.19
C ARG A 107 -2.52 3.62 22.74
N LYS A 108 -3.32 3.64 21.66
CA LYS A 108 -3.93 2.42 21.11
C LYS A 108 -2.87 1.42 20.63
N ALA A 109 -1.83 1.88 19.91
CA ALA A 109 -0.73 1.02 19.48
C ALA A 109 0.00 0.38 20.67
N TYR A 110 0.27 1.18 21.72
CA TYR A 110 0.88 0.69 22.96
C TYR A 110 0.00 -0.35 23.65
N GLU A 111 -1.29 -0.06 23.86
CA GLU A 111 -2.25 -0.97 24.50
C GLU A 111 -2.42 -2.29 23.74
N MET A 112 -2.29 -2.26 22.41
CA MET A 112 -2.29 -3.47 21.56
C MET A 112 -1.00 -4.27 21.66
N GLY A 113 0.07 -3.73 22.25
CA GLY A 113 1.40 -4.34 22.27
C GLY A 113 2.09 -4.34 20.91
N ALA A 114 1.71 -3.43 20.01
CA ALA A 114 2.29 -3.31 18.68
C ALA A 114 3.77 -2.90 18.73
N TYR A 115 4.55 -3.24 17.70
CA TYR A 115 5.80 -2.55 17.45
C TYR A 115 5.52 -1.09 17.12
N ILE A 116 6.10 -0.18 17.87
CA ILE A 116 5.96 1.27 17.66
C ILE A 116 7.21 1.78 16.95
N ASN A 117 7.01 2.40 15.80
CA ASN A 117 8.06 3.04 15.00
C ASN A 117 8.04 4.55 15.26
N LEU A 118 9.04 5.06 15.97
CA LEU A 118 9.16 6.49 16.27
C LEU A 118 9.76 7.23 15.07
N ASP A 119 9.02 8.20 14.56
CA ASP A 119 9.44 9.00 13.41
C ASP A 119 10.43 10.12 13.78
N ASP A 120 10.37 10.61 15.01
CA ASP A 120 11.20 11.71 15.51
C ASP A 120 11.71 11.49 16.94
N SER A 121 12.81 12.14 17.27
CA SER A 121 13.45 12.03 18.59
C SER A 121 12.59 12.57 19.72
N THR A 122 11.67 13.51 19.46
CA THR A 122 10.71 14.03 20.46
C THR A 122 9.63 13.01 20.81
N HIS A 123 9.41 12.02 19.95
CA HIS A 123 8.47 10.93 20.23
C HIS A 123 8.91 10.03 21.40
N VAL A 124 10.18 10.07 21.83
CA VAL A 124 10.65 9.30 23.00
C VAL A 124 9.93 9.78 24.28
N GLU A 125 9.96 11.08 24.55
CA GLU A 125 9.29 11.68 25.70
C GLU A 125 7.76 11.58 25.57
N PHE A 126 7.25 11.72 24.34
CA PHE A 126 5.82 11.58 24.07
C PHE A 126 5.34 10.15 24.38
N LEU A 127 6.05 9.11 23.92
CA LEU A 127 5.75 7.71 24.23
C LEU A 127 5.86 7.46 25.74
N SER A 128 6.96 7.90 26.39
CA SER A 128 7.15 7.72 27.81
C SER A 128 6.01 8.31 28.65
N ARG A 129 5.50 9.49 28.27
CA ARG A 129 4.34 10.09 28.93
C ARG A 129 3.05 9.28 28.74
N ILE A 130 2.82 8.74 27.53
CA ILE A 130 1.62 7.97 27.22
C ILE A 130 1.57 6.65 27.99
N CYS A 131 2.70 6.02 28.19
CA CYS A 131 2.80 4.73 28.87
C CYS A 131 3.23 4.84 30.35
N ASP A 132 3.12 6.03 30.96
CA ASP A 132 3.46 6.29 32.35
C ASP A 132 4.88 5.78 32.73
N GLY A 133 5.84 6.00 31.80
CA GLY A 133 7.23 5.58 31.95
C GLY A 133 7.51 4.10 31.67
N LYS A 134 6.49 3.28 31.38
CA LYS A 134 6.65 1.86 31.05
C LYS A 134 6.79 1.65 29.55
N VAL A 135 7.87 2.15 28.96
CA VAL A 135 8.11 2.04 27.53
C VAL A 135 8.19 0.58 27.07
N PRO A 136 7.83 0.28 25.80
CA PRO A 136 7.95 -1.07 25.25
C PRO A 136 9.39 -1.62 25.36
N GLU A 137 9.51 -2.91 25.56
CA GLU A 137 10.80 -3.61 25.57
C GLU A 137 11.51 -3.52 24.20
N THR A 138 10.74 -3.44 23.12
CA THR A 138 11.23 -3.26 21.76
C THR A 138 10.62 -2.02 21.12
N VAL A 139 11.44 -1.11 20.60
CA VAL A 139 11.01 0.13 19.92
C VAL A 139 11.74 0.23 18.57
N CYS A 140 11.00 0.60 17.52
CA CYS A 140 11.56 0.88 16.19
C CYS A 140 11.83 2.38 16.03
N LEU A 141 12.90 2.72 15.30
CA LEU A 141 13.28 4.09 15.00
C LEU A 141 13.38 4.29 13.49
N ARG A 142 12.73 5.35 12.99
CA ARG A 142 12.76 5.67 11.57
C ARG A 142 13.96 6.52 11.23
N TYR A 143 14.75 6.05 10.28
CA TYR A 143 15.95 6.72 9.79
C TYR A 143 15.67 7.56 8.57
N ASN A 144 16.27 8.75 8.52
CA ASN A 144 16.38 9.59 7.33
C ASN A 144 17.87 9.78 7.01
N PRO A 145 18.39 9.23 5.91
CA PRO A 145 19.80 9.34 5.56
C PRO A 145 20.22 10.77 5.13
N GLY A 146 19.25 11.66 4.85
CA GLY A 146 19.53 12.93 4.20
C GLY A 146 20.07 12.75 2.78
N GLY A 147 20.62 13.82 2.19
CA GLY A 147 21.25 13.77 0.86
C GLY A 147 20.31 13.35 -0.26
N SER A 148 20.81 12.54 -1.20
CA SER A 148 20.06 11.99 -2.32
C SER A 148 20.13 10.46 -2.31
N PHE A 149 19.06 9.80 -2.79
CA PHE A 149 19.01 8.36 -2.98
C PHE A 149 18.87 8.05 -4.48
N SER A 150 19.88 7.43 -5.09
CA SER A 150 19.99 7.26 -6.54
C SER A 150 18.90 6.37 -7.17
N LEU A 151 18.32 5.46 -6.38
CA LEU A 151 17.24 4.57 -6.80
C LEU A 151 15.85 5.06 -6.37
N GLY A 152 15.76 6.30 -5.86
CA GLY A 152 14.50 6.98 -5.57
C GLY A 152 13.74 7.35 -6.84
N ASN A 153 12.54 7.86 -6.66
CA ASN A 153 11.72 8.37 -7.77
C ASN A 153 11.00 9.66 -7.35
N THR A 154 10.35 10.30 -8.32
CA THR A 154 9.66 11.59 -8.14
C THR A 154 8.42 11.55 -7.23
N ILE A 155 7.97 10.36 -6.79
CA ILE A 155 6.84 10.22 -5.87
C ILE A 155 7.28 10.55 -4.43
N MET A 156 8.55 10.28 -4.12
CA MET A 156 9.19 10.66 -2.86
C MET A 156 10.18 11.78 -3.14
N ASP A 157 10.16 12.80 -2.30
CA ASP A 157 11.17 13.85 -2.31
C ASP A 157 12.58 13.29 -2.05
N MET A 158 13.60 14.10 -2.30
CA MET A 158 14.95 13.75 -1.83
C MET A 158 14.89 13.50 -0.31
N PRO A 159 15.62 12.51 0.22
CA PRO A 159 15.53 12.19 1.65
C PRO A 159 15.71 13.38 2.58
N ARG A 160 16.59 14.35 2.22
CA ARG A 160 16.80 15.57 3.01
C ARG A 160 15.58 16.50 3.07
N ASP A 161 14.70 16.43 2.06
CA ASP A 161 13.51 17.29 1.92
C ASP A 161 12.24 16.55 2.38
N ALA A 162 12.34 15.23 2.62
CA ALA A 162 11.24 14.42 3.10
C ALA A 162 10.95 14.71 4.59
N LYS A 163 9.67 14.76 4.94
CA LYS A 163 9.19 15.09 6.31
C LYS A 163 9.39 13.97 7.34
N TYR A 164 10.11 12.90 7.02
CA TYR A 164 10.13 11.66 7.78
C TYR A 164 11.52 11.35 8.36
N GLY A 165 11.53 10.85 9.58
CA GLY A 165 12.65 10.15 10.18
C GLY A 165 13.71 11.03 10.83
N MET A 166 14.61 10.38 11.53
CA MET A 166 15.72 10.96 12.32
C MET A 166 17.05 10.83 11.59
N THR A 167 17.95 11.78 11.82
CA THR A 167 19.37 11.62 11.47
C THR A 167 20.03 10.54 12.36
N GLU A 168 21.23 10.07 11.97
CA GLU A 168 21.98 9.07 12.73
C GLU A 168 22.26 9.53 14.17
N ASP A 169 22.68 10.80 14.36
CA ASP A 169 22.94 11.37 15.70
C ASP A 169 21.67 11.44 16.56
N GLN A 170 20.53 11.82 15.95
CA GLN A 170 19.25 11.83 16.65
C GLN A 170 18.83 10.40 17.05
N MET A 171 19.06 9.40 16.21
CA MET A 171 18.79 8.00 16.52
C MET A 171 19.65 7.52 17.68
N ALA A 172 20.97 7.80 17.67
CA ALA A 172 21.87 7.45 18.79
C ALA A 172 21.40 8.07 20.11
N GLY A 173 21.00 9.35 20.07
CA GLY A 173 20.43 10.05 21.23
C GLY A 173 19.11 9.42 21.71
N ALA A 174 18.21 9.06 20.79
CA ALA A 174 16.95 8.39 21.11
C ALA A 174 17.17 7.00 21.72
N ILE A 175 18.08 6.19 21.16
CA ILE A 175 18.47 4.88 21.71
C ILE A 175 18.93 5.02 23.15
N ASN A 176 19.88 5.92 23.44
CA ASN A 176 20.41 6.13 24.77
C ASN A 176 19.32 6.55 25.79
N ARG A 177 18.34 7.35 25.37
CA ARG A 177 17.21 7.73 26.23
C ARG A 177 16.27 6.56 26.48
N LEU A 178 15.90 5.81 25.43
CA LEU A 178 15.02 4.65 25.53
C LEU A 178 15.63 3.53 26.39
N GLN A 179 16.96 3.29 26.28
CA GLN A 179 17.66 2.35 27.16
C GLN A 179 17.53 2.74 28.64
N LYS A 180 17.67 4.04 28.97
CA LYS A 180 17.47 4.54 30.34
C LYS A 180 16.03 4.36 30.83
N LEU A 181 15.06 4.34 29.92
CA LEU A 181 13.64 4.10 30.22
C LEU A 181 13.29 2.60 30.27
N GLY A 182 14.21 1.70 29.89
CA GLY A 182 14.03 0.25 29.99
C GLY A 182 13.85 -0.51 28.69
N THR A 183 13.90 0.16 27.52
CA THR A 183 13.90 -0.51 26.21
C THR A 183 15.17 -1.33 26.06
N LYS A 184 15.04 -2.60 25.66
CA LYS A 184 16.14 -3.58 25.52
C LYS A 184 16.53 -3.83 24.06
N HIS A 185 15.54 -3.84 23.18
CA HIS A 185 15.69 -4.19 21.77
C HIS A 185 15.23 -3.05 20.88
N PHE A 186 15.86 -2.93 19.72
CA PHE A 186 15.57 -1.86 18.77
C PHE A 186 15.27 -2.43 17.40
N GLY A 187 14.43 -1.71 16.66
CA GLY A 187 14.27 -1.86 15.22
C GLY A 187 14.82 -0.62 14.50
N ILE A 188 15.23 -0.80 13.26
CA ILE A 188 15.53 0.29 12.34
C ILE A 188 14.55 0.22 11.18
N HIS A 189 14.03 1.36 10.75
CA HIS A 189 13.11 1.50 9.62
C HIS A 189 13.56 2.65 8.72
N ALA A 190 13.43 2.51 7.39
CA ALA A 190 13.51 3.63 6.45
C ALA A 190 12.63 3.38 5.23
N PHE A 191 12.06 4.46 4.70
CA PHE A 191 11.24 4.45 3.49
C PHE A 191 11.74 5.53 2.54
N LEU A 192 12.44 5.16 1.46
CA LEU A 192 13.19 6.08 0.58
C LEU A 192 12.65 6.14 -0.85
N ALA A 193 11.74 5.26 -1.23
CA ALA A 193 11.12 5.27 -2.55
C ALA A 193 9.70 4.72 -2.52
N SER A 194 8.91 5.06 -3.53
CA SER A 194 7.59 4.50 -3.75
C SER A 194 7.43 4.12 -5.22
N ASN A 195 7.00 2.87 -5.48
CA ASN A 195 6.80 2.34 -6.83
C ASN A 195 8.07 2.33 -7.70
N THR A 196 9.18 1.83 -7.19
CA THR A 196 10.36 1.54 -8.01
C THR A 196 10.36 0.07 -8.46
N THR A 197 10.54 -0.17 -9.76
CA THR A 197 10.70 -1.52 -10.33
C THR A 197 12.17 -1.95 -10.44
N ALA A 198 13.10 -1.12 -9.95
CA ALA A 198 14.52 -1.44 -9.91
C ALA A 198 14.79 -2.52 -8.85
N ASN A 199 15.19 -3.72 -9.29
CA ASN A 199 15.49 -4.84 -8.38
C ASN A 199 16.63 -4.56 -7.40
N GLY A 200 17.48 -3.56 -7.69
CA GLY A 200 18.56 -3.09 -6.81
C GLY A 200 18.11 -2.23 -5.63
N TYR A 201 16.85 -1.77 -5.58
CA TYR A 201 16.35 -0.85 -4.55
C TYR A 201 16.50 -1.40 -3.13
N TYR A 202 15.91 -2.56 -2.85
CA TYR A 202 16.01 -3.17 -1.52
C TYR A 202 17.44 -3.58 -1.14
N PRO A 203 18.23 -4.22 -2.02
CA PRO A 203 19.64 -4.48 -1.71
C PRO A 203 20.44 -3.23 -1.33
N GLU A 204 20.21 -2.10 -2.00
CA GLU A 204 20.88 -0.84 -1.67
C GLU A 204 20.38 -0.24 -0.35
N LEU A 205 19.07 -0.20 -0.15
CA LEU A 205 18.48 0.23 1.12
C LEU A 205 18.97 -0.64 2.28
N ALA A 206 18.95 -1.96 2.11
CA ALA A 206 19.46 -2.91 3.09
C ALA A 206 20.94 -2.65 3.43
N SER A 207 21.78 -2.43 2.41
CA SER A 207 23.20 -2.10 2.62
C SER A 207 23.38 -0.87 3.52
N GLN A 208 22.57 0.18 3.29
CA GLN A 208 22.64 1.41 4.09
C GLN A 208 22.18 1.16 5.54
N LEU A 209 21.05 0.47 5.73
CA LEU A 209 20.50 0.20 7.04
C LEU A 209 21.36 -0.78 7.85
N PHE A 210 21.96 -1.78 7.21
CA PHE A 210 22.86 -2.72 7.86
C PHE A 210 24.14 -2.04 8.38
N ARG A 211 24.74 -1.16 7.56
CA ARG A 211 25.89 -0.35 7.98
C ARG A 211 25.52 0.61 9.11
N LEU A 212 24.33 1.23 9.04
CA LEU A 212 23.81 2.08 10.12
C LEU A 212 23.64 1.28 11.42
N ALA A 213 23.08 0.08 11.36
CA ALA A 213 22.90 -0.79 12.53
C ALA A 213 24.26 -1.11 13.21
N VAL A 214 25.28 -1.41 12.42
CA VAL A 214 26.64 -1.65 12.93
C VAL A 214 27.20 -0.41 13.65
N ARG A 215 27.07 0.79 13.03
CA ARG A 215 27.55 2.04 13.64
C ARG A 215 26.81 2.38 14.93
N LEU A 216 25.46 2.31 14.91
CA LEU A 216 24.65 2.61 16.09
C LEU A 216 24.90 1.62 17.23
N ARG A 217 25.04 0.31 16.94
CA ARG A 217 25.43 -0.68 17.96
C ARG A 217 26.77 -0.33 18.57
N ASN A 218 27.76 0.01 17.75
CA ASN A 218 29.11 0.36 18.26
C ASN A 218 29.10 1.63 19.11
N ALA A 219 28.23 2.61 18.78
CA ALA A 219 28.13 3.87 19.50
C ALA A 219 27.32 3.78 20.80
N THR A 220 26.30 2.92 20.87
CA THR A 220 25.31 2.89 21.96
C THR A 220 25.28 1.59 22.74
N GLY A 221 25.92 0.53 22.26
CA GLY A 221 25.83 -0.81 22.84
C GLY A 221 24.46 -1.47 22.71
N CYS A 222 23.53 -0.92 21.88
CA CYS A 222 22.19 -1.45 21.73
C CYS A 222 22.16 -2.78 20.97
N HIS A 223 21.08 -3.55 21.17
CA HIS A 223 20.76 -4.74 20.40
C HIS A 223 19.63 -4.47 19.42
N PHE A 224 19.85 -4.78 18.14
CA PHE A 224 18.81 -4.70 17.11
C PHE A 224 18.13 -6.05 16.93
N ALA A 225 16.81 -6.09 17.16
CA ALA A 225 16.00 -7.29 16.93
C ALA A 225 15.60 -7.44 15.46
N PHE A 226 15.39 -6.33 14.75
CA PHE A 226 14.99 -6.36 13.35
C PHE A 226 15.43 -5.11 12.59
N ILE A 227 15.48 -5.25 11.26
CA ILE A 227 15.60 -4.14 10.32
C ILE A 227 14.42 -4.22 9.35
N ASN A 228 13.63 -3.13 9.30
CA ASN A 228 12.45 -2.99 8.48
C ASN A 228 12.78 -2.20 7.21
N LEU A 229 12.75 -2.86 6.07
CA LEU A 229 13.00 -2.28 4.75
C LEU A 229 11.77 -1.49 4.23
N SER A 230 10.68 -1.45 5.01
CA SER A 230 9.43 -0.77 4.67
C SER A 230 8.85 -1.23 3.32
N GLY A 231 8.23 -0.29 2.58
CA GLY A 231 7.70 -0.51 1.25
C GLY A 231 8.64 -0.02 0.13
N GLY A 232 8.05 0.28 -1.01
CA GLY A 232 8.76 0.92 -2.13
C GLY A 232 8.88 0.08 -3.37
N VAL A 233 8.91 -1.26 -3.27
CA VAL A 233 8.89 -2.15 -4.45
C VAL A 233 7.62 -1.89 -5.25
N GLY A 234 7.81 -1.59 -6.52
CA GLY A 234 6.76 -1.21 -7.44
C GLY A 234 6.24 -2.35 -8.29
N VAL A 235 5.29 -1.99 -9.13
CA VAL A 235 4.70 -2.86 -10.14
C VAL A 235 4.81 -2.22 -11.53
N ASP A 236 4.79 -3.04 -12.54
CA ASP A 236 4.83 -2.66 -13.95
C ASP A 236 3.44 -2.19 -14.41
N TYR A 237 3.09 -0.95 -14.15
CA TYR A 237 1.81 -0.40 -14.60
C TYR A 237 1.66 -0.40 -16.13
N ARG A 238 2.76 -0.22 -16.88
CA ARG A 238 2.77 -0.20 -18.34
C ARG A 238 3.20 -1.55 -18.90
N PRO A 239 2.61 -2.02 -20.02
CA PRO A 239 2.96 -3.30 -20.64
C PRO A 239 4.44 -3.44 -21.03
N GLU A 240 5.11 -2.32 -21.33
CA GLU A 240 6.52 -2.26 -21.72
C GLU A 240 7.49 -2.23 -20.53
N GLN A 241 7.02 -1.98 -19.32
CA GLN A 241 7.86 -1.93 -18.12
C GLN A 241 8.26 -3.34 -17.68
N PRO A 242 9.51 -3.50 -17.20
CA PRO A 242 9.90 -4.75 -16.54
C PRO A 242 9.22 -4.88 -15.18
N ALA A 243 8.71 -6.07 -14.89
CA ALA A 243 8.17 -6.38 -13.55
C ALA A 243 9.30 -6.47 -12.52
N SER A 244 9.01 -6.13 -11.28
CA SER A 244 9.88 -6.40 -10.15
C SER A 244 10.05 -7.90 -9.96
N ASN A 245 11.29 -8.37 -9.75
CA ASN A 245 11.59 -9.77 -9.49
C ASN A 245 11.91 -9.97 -8.00
N ILE A 246 10.93 -10.44 -7.24
CA ILE A 246 11.06 -10.54 -5.79
C ILE A 246 12.13 -11.56 -5.36
N ALA A 247 12.38 -12.62 -6.15
CA ALA A 247 13.42 -13.60 -5.86
C ALA A 247 14.83 -12.98 -5.99
N LEU A 248 15.07 -12.19 -7.05
CA LEU A 248 16.32 -11.44 -7.21
C LEU A 248 16.49 -10.39 -6.11
N ILE A 249 15.42 -9.72 -5.70
CA ILE A 249 15.42 -8.75 -4.62
C ILE A 249 15.81 -9.45 -3.30
N GLY A 250 15.15 -10.56 -2.97
CA GLY A 250 15.44 -11.33 -1.74
C GLY A 250 16.87 -11.83 -1.68
N GLU A 251 17.39 -12.36 -2.79
CA GLU A 251 18.79 -12.80 -2.90
C GLU A 251 19.78 -11.64 -2.76
N GLY A 252 19.48 -10.48 -3.37
CA GLY A 252 20.32 -9.30 -3.24
C GLY A 252 20.39 -8.78 -1.80
N VAL A 253 19.27 -8.80 -1.06
CA VAL A 253 19.23 -8.45 0.38
C VAL A 253 20.04 -9.45 1.20
N ARG A 254 19.90 -10.76 0.92
CA ARG A 254 20.67 -11.83 1.57
C ARG A 254 22.16 -11.59 1.44
N GLN A 255 22.65 -11.33 0.24
CA GLN A 255 24.07 -11.06 -0.02
C GLN A 255 24.58 -9.88 0.82
N LYS A 256 23.79 -8.81 0.94
CA LYS A 256 24.16 -7.66 1.80
C LYS A 256 24.16 -8.02 3.29
N TYR A 257 23.22 -8.83 3.73
CA TYR A 257 23.15 -9.35 5.10
C TYR A 257 24.41 -10.15 5.46
N GLU A 258 24.76 -11.13 4.63
CA GLU A 258 25.94 -11.97 4.80
C GLU A 258 27.26 -11.18 4.72
N GLN A 259 27.32 -10.13 3.88
CA GLN A 259 28.50 -9.27 3.73
C GLN A 259 28.70 -8.29 4.90
N ILE A 260 27.63 -7.77 5.49
CA ILE A 260 27.71 -6.65 6.43
C ILE A 260 27.41 -7.06 7.86
N LEU A 261 26.35 -7.81 8.12
CA LEU A 261 25.90 -8.15 9.48
C LEU A 261 26.58 -9.40 10.02
N THR A 262 26.67 -10.47 9.24
CA THR A 262 27.25 -11.74 9.69
C THR A 262 28.69 -11.60 10.21
N PRO A 263 29.61 -10.86 9.53
CA PRO A 263 30.97 -10.69 10.05
C PRO A 263 31.05 -9.89 11.35
N GLN A 264 29.97 -9.22 11.72
CA GLN A 264 29.85 -8.45 12.95
C GLN A 264 29.17 -9.24 14.09
N GLY A 265 28.82 -10.51 13.87
CA GLY A 265 28.04 -11.31 14.81
C GLY A 265 26.63 -10.74 15.05
N MET A 266 26.00 -10.20 13.98
CA MET A 266 24.64 -9.65 13.97
C MET A 266 23.74 -10.48 13.05
N ASP A 267 23.87 -11.79 13.06
CA ASP A 267 23.20 -12.74 12.20
C ASP A 267 21.84 -13.24 12.75
N ASP A 268 21.44 -12.72 13.89
CA ASP A 268 20.14 -12.96 14.54
C ASP A 268 19.07 -11.90 14.18
N ILE A 269 19.43 -10.86 13.43
CA ILE A 269 18.52 -9.75 13.10
C ILE A 269 17.46 -10.22 12.10
N ALA A 270 16.19 -10.02 12.46
CA ALA A 270 15.06 -10.26 11.57
C ALA A 270 14.96 -9.19 10.48
N ILE A 271 14.49 -9.56 9.29
CA ILE A 271 14.17 -8.63 8.20
C ILE A 271 12.66 -8.48 8.11
N PHE A 272 12.19 -7.24 8.17
CA PHE A 272 10.78 -6.90 7.97
C PHE A 272 10.59 -6.09 6.70
N THR A 273 9.39 -6.22 6.12
CA THR A 273 8.93 -5.44 4.96
C THR A 273 7.52 -4.92 5.20
N GLU A 274 7.15 -3.80 4.54
CA GLU A 274 5.83 -3.16 4.62
C GLU A 274 5.29 -2.90 3.21
N LEU A 275 5.18 -3.98 2.42
CA LEU A 275 4.79 -3.89 1.03
C LEU A 275 3.27 -3.75 0.88
N GLY A 276 2.80 -2.61 0.38
CA GLY A 276 1.39 -2.44 0.02
C GLY A 276 1.15 -2.66 -1.46
N ARG A 277 1.77 -1.81 -2.29
CA ARG A 277 1.58 -1.79 -3.73
C ARG A 277 1.96 -3.11 -4.40
N PHE A 278 3.16 -3.59 -4.13
CA PHE A 278 3.65 -4.86 -4.67
C PHE A 278 2.72 -6.03 -4.31
N MET A 279 2.19 -6.02 -3.09
CA MET A 279 1.32 -7.09 -2.61
C MET A 279 -0.01 -7.19 -3.35
N LEU A 280 -0.65 -6.05 -3.66
CA LEU A 280 -2.04 -6.06 -4.11
C LEU A 280 -2.32 -5.37 -5.45
N ALA A 281 -1.51 -4.41 -5.91
CA ALA A 281 -1.89 -3.62 -7.08
C ALA A 281 -2.25 -4.47 -8.31
N PRO A 282 -1.46 -5.49 -8.72
CA PRO A 282 -1.77 -6.31 -9.89
C PRO A 282 -3.01 -7.20 -9.71
N TYR A 283 -3.41 -7.44 -8.48
CA TYR A 283 -4.50 -8.35 -8.12
C TYR A 283 -5.80 -7.61 -7.81
N GLY A 284 -5.97 -6.42 -8.37
CA GLY A 284 -7.20 -5.64 -8.33
C GLY A 284 -7.46 -4.89 -9.62
N HIS A 285 -8.70 -4.91 -10.06
CA HIS A 285 -9.20 -4.14 -11.20
C HIS A 285 -10.40 -3.28 -10.78
N LEU A 286 -10.51 -2.08 -11.37
CA LEU A 286 -11.74 -1.31 -11.35
C LEU A 286 -12.54 -1.67 -12.60
N ILE A 287 -13.72 -2.26 -12.40
CA ILE A 287 -14.66 -2.63 -13.47
C ILE A 287 -15.68 -1.53 -13.64
N SER A 288 -15.84 -1.08 -14.85
CA SER A 288 -16.72 0.05 -15.19
C SER A 288 -17.44 -0.18 -16.50
N THR A 289 -18.61 0.44 -16.67
CA THR A 289 -19.40 0.38 -17.89
C THR A 289 -19.29 1.70 -18.66
N VAL A 290 -19.18 1.61 -19.95
CA VAL A 290 -19.24 2.78 -20.87
C VAL A 290 -20.67 3.29 -20.94
N LEU A 291 -20.89 4.55 -20.53
CA LEU A 291 -22.20 5.20 -20.53
C LEU A 291 -22.42 6.10 -21.75
N HIS A 292 -21.38 6.81 -22.15
CA HIS A 292 -21.49 7.84 -23.21
C HIS A 292 -20.23 7.87 -24.07
N GLN A 293 -20.41 8.35 -25.29
CA GLN A 293 -19.35 8.75 -26.20
C GLN A 293 -19.57 10.23 -26.61
N LYS A 294 -18.48 10.94 -26.76
CA LYS A 294 -18.52 12.33 -27.23
C LYS A 294 -17.49 12.51 -28.34
N HIS A 295 -17.94 13.05 -29.46
CA HIS A 295 -17.15 13.30 -30.65
C HIS A 295 -17.06 14.82 -30.86
N ILE A 296 -15.98 15.43 -30.47
CA ILE A 296 -15.72 16.87 -30.65
C ILE A 296 -14.32 17.07 -31.25
N TYR A 297 -13.42 17.80 -30.59
CA TYR A 297 -12.03 17.92 -31.02
C TYR A 297 -11.19 16.67 -30.68
N ARG A 298 -11.73 15.81 -29.84
CA ARG A 298 -11.19 14.50 -29.44
C ARG A 298 -12.34 13.51 -29.33
N GLU A 299 -11.97 12.23 -29.30
CA GLU A 299 -12.90 11.13 -29.03
C GLU A 299 -12.90 10.83 -27.54
N TYR A 300 -14.05 10.96 -26.89
CA TYR A 300 -14.20 10.71 -25.46
C TYR A 300 -15.07 9.48 -25.21
N VAL A 301 -14.65 8.67 -24.24
CA VAL A 301 -15.44 7.56 -23.70
C VAL A 301 -15.71 7.86 -22.22
N GLY A 302 -16.97 8.08 -21.87
CA GLY A 302 -17.44 8.35 -20.51
C GLY A 302 -17.85 7.07 -19.79
N LEU A 303 -17.25 6.84 -18.63
CA LEU A 303 -17.51 5.70 -17.76
C LEU A 303 -18.48 6.05 -16.64
N ASP A 304 -19.11 5.02 -16.02
CA ASP A 304 -19.83 5.17 -14.75
C ASP A 304 -18.88 5.33 -13.55
N ALA A 305 -17.63 4.89 -13.67
CA ALA A 305 -16.56 5.22 -12.72
C ALA A 305 -16.04 6.65 -12.89
N CYS A 306 -15.44 7.21 -11.86
CA CYS A 306 -14.80 8.52 -11.88
C CYS A 306 -13.55 8.55 -10.97
N ALA A 307 -12.88 9.69 -10.90
CA ALA A 307 -11.70 9.85 -10.06
C ALA A 307 -11.99 9.63 -8.54
N ALA A 308 -13.26 9.71 -8.12
CA ALA A 308 -13.65 9.31 -6.76
C ALA A 308 -13.39 7.82 -6.49
N ASP A 309 -13.44 6.96 -7.53
CA ASP A 309 -13.15 5.53 -7.44
C ASP A 309 -11.65 5.24 -7.63
N LEU A 310 -10.96 6.01 -8.48
CA LEU A 310 -9.53 5.87 -8.77
C LEU A 310 -8.90 7.23 -9.07
N MET A 311 -8.41 7.91 -8.03
CA MET A 311 -7.90 9.28 -8.16
C MET A 311 -6.52 9.39 -8.82
N ARG A 312 -5.74 8.32 -8.84
CA ARG A 312 -4.32 8.35 -9.21
C ARG A 312 -4.05 8.91 -10.63
N PRO A 313 -4.81 8.54 -11.68
CA PRO A 313 -4.64 9.16 -13.00
C PRO A 313 -4.88 10.67 -12.96
N ALA A 314 -5.96 11.12 -12.32
CA ALA A 314 -6.36 12.53 -12.26
C ALA A 314 -5.36 13.40 -11.48
N MET A 315 -4.86 12.90 -10.33
CA MET A 315 -4.05 13.68 -9.40
C MET A 315 -2.53 13.57 -9.64
N TYR A 316 -2.08 12.44 -10.16
CA TYR A 316 -0.65 12.15 -10.32
C TYR A 316 -0.25 11.87 -11.77
N GLY A 317 -1.18 11.92 -12.73
CA GLY A 317 -0.93 11.48 -14.10
C GLY A 317 -0.50 10.00 -14.17
N ALA A 318 -0.91 9.18 -13.19
CA ALA A 318 -0.52 7.80 -13.10
C ALA A 318 -1.16 6.99 -14.23
N TYR A 319 -0.33 6.17 -14.90
CA TYR A 319 -0.83 5.25 -15.90
C TYR A 319 -1.51 4.04 -15.24
N HIS A 320 -2.67 3.68 -15.75
CA HIS A 320 -3.31 2.39 -15.56
C HIS A 320 -3.65 1.80 -16.93
N HIS A 321 -3.38 0.51 -17.13
CA HIS A 321 -3.78 -0.17 -18.36
C HIS A 321 -5.29 -0.34 -18.38
N ILE A 322 -5.90 -0.23 -19.56
CA ILE A 322 -7.34 -0.40 -19.76
C ILE A 322 -7.56 -1.49 -20.79
N THR A 323 -8.36 -2.48 -20.44
CA THR A 323 -8.81 -3.53 -21.35
C THR A 323 -10.32 -3.41 -21.52
N VAL A 324 -10.79 -3.43 -22.78
CA VAL A 324 -12.21 -3.62 -23.08
C VAL A 324 -12.49 -5.12 -23.06
N LEU A 325 -13.25 -5.56 -22.08
CA LEU A 325 -13.50 -7.00 -21.87
C LEU A 325 -14.28 -7.61 -23.05
N GLY A 326 -13.79 -8.72 -23.53
CA GLY A 326 -14.30 -9.41 -24.74
C GLY A 326 -13.75 -8.85 -26.06
N LYS A 327 -12.85 -7.85 -25.99
CA LYS A 327 -12.16 -7.25 -27.15
C LYS A 327 -10.62 -7.28 -26.96
N GLU A 328 -10.11 -8.20 -26.14
CA GLU A 328 -8.69 -8.28 -25.75
C GLU A 328 -7.74 -8.47 -26.94
N ASP A 329 -8.20 -9.15 -27.98
CA ASP A 329 -7.42 -9.43 -29.20
C ASP A 329 -7.80 -8.54 -30.39
N ALA A 330 -8.68 -7.57 -30.19
CA ALA A 330 -9.07 -6.64 -31.23
C ALA A 330 -7.96 -5.62 -31.55
N ILE A 331 -8.01 -5.06 -32.76
CA ILE A 331 -7.04 -4.06 -33.21
C ILE A 331 -7.23 -2.77 -32.42
N LEU A 332 -6.13 -2.19 -31.96
CA LEU A 332 -6.11 -0.91 -31.21
C LEU A 332 -6.01 0.27 -32.19
N ASP A 333 -7.04 0.48 -33.00
CA ASP A 333 -7.07 1.45 -34.11
C ASP A 333 -7.82 2.74 -33.80
N HIS A 334 -8.36 2.86 -32.60
CA HIS A 334 -9.02 4.07 -32.12
C HIS A 334 -8.21 4.74 -31.00
N VAL A 335 -8.30 6.07 -30.92
CA VAL A 335 -7.62 6.86 -29.88
C VAL A 335 -8.66 7.60 -29.06
N TYR A 336 -8.74 7.31 -27.77
CA TYR A 336 -9.72 7.88 -26.86
C TYR A 336 -9.10 8.58 -25.65
N ASP A 337 -9.77 9.64 -25.18
CA ASP A 337 -9.69 10.09 -23.79
C ASP A 337 -10.78 9.32 -23.01
N VAL A 338 -10.39 8.54 -21.99
CA VAL A 338 -11.32 7.78 -21.14
C VAL A 338 -11.58 8.58 -19.88
N THR A 339 -12.84 8.96 -19.63
CA THR A 339 -13.21 9.97 -18.63
C THR A 339 -14.24 9.43 -17.64
N GLY A 340 -14.27 10.04 -16.45
CA GLY A 340 -15.37 9.90 -15.50
C GLY A 340 -16.41 11.03 -15.62
N GLY A 341 -17.29 11.12 -14.65
CA GLY A 341 -18.43 12.04 -14.63
C GLY A 341 -18.33 13.17 -13.59
N LEU A 342 -17.14 13.55 -13.11
CA LEU A 342 -16.96 14.68 -12.21
C LEU A 342 -16.94 16.00 -12.98
N CYS A 343 -17.37 17.09 -12.33
CA CYS A 343 -17.18 18.47 -12.81
C CYS A 343 -15.72 18.92 -12.63
N GLU A 344 -14.77 18.06 -12.97
CA GLU A 344 -13.32 18.24 -12.87
C GLU A 344 -12.69 17.80 -14.20
N ASN A 345 -12.05 18.72 -14.91
CA ASN A 345 -11.48 18.42 -16.23
C ASN A 345 -10.40 17.33 -16.20
N ASN A 346 -9.73 17.13 -15.05
CA ASN A 346 -8.73 16.09 -14.87
C ASN A 346 -9.33 14.71 -14.53
N ASP A 347 -10.65 14.58 -14.46
CA ASP A 347 -11.33 13.29 -14.25
C ASP A 347 -11.21 12.42 -15.50
N LYS A 348 -9.97 11.98 -15.75
CA LYS A 348 -9.57 11.16 -16.89
C LYS A 348 -8.73 9.98 -16.43
N PHE A 349 -9.14 8.79 -16.80
CA PHE A 349 -8.39 7.57 -16.59
C PHE A 349 -7.26 7.37 -17.59
N ALA A 350 -7.47 7.90 -18.81
CA ALA A 350 -6.48 7.89 -19.88
C ALA A 350 -6.69 9.07 -20.82
N ILE A 351 -5.60 9.53 -21.43
CA ILE A 351 -5.56 10.59 -22.44
C ILE A 351 -4.86 10.01 -23.67
N GLU A 352 -5.45 10.21 -24.85
CA GLU A 352 -4.94 9.75 -26.15
C GLU A 352 -4.53 8.25 -26.13
N ARG A 353 -5.39 7.41 -25.53
CA ARG A 353 -5.14 5.98 -25.39
C ARG A 353 -5.60 5.22 -26.64
N SER A 354 -4.68 4.47 -27.27
CA SER A 354 -5.04 3.51 -28.30
C SER A 354 -5.79 2.33 -27.68
N LEU A 355 -7.02 2.11 -28.13
CA LEU A 355 -7.95 1.07 -27.68
C LEU A 355 -8.69 0.48 -28.89
N PRO A 356 -9.32 -0.69 -28.77
CA PRO A 356 -10.23 -1.17 -29.80
C PRO A 356 -11.47 -0.26 -29.89
N GLN A 357 -12.25 -0.38 -30.96
CA GLN A 357 -13.54 0.31 -31.05
C GLN A 357 -14.41 0.01 -29.82
N ILE A 358 -14.83 1.07 -29.14
CA ILE A 358 -15.66 1.00 -27.92
C ILE A 358 -17.10 1.35 -28.28
N GLU A 359 -18.06 0.68 -27.66
CA GLU A 359 -19.49 0.91 -27.78
C GLU A 359 -20.11 1.22 -26.41
N ILE A 360 -21.23 1.94 -26.40
CA ILE A 360 -22.00 2.17 -25.17
C ILE A 360 -22.48 0.81 -24.63
N GLY A 361 -22.26 0.57 -23.35
CA GLY A 361 -22.56 -0.69 -22.69
C GLY A 361 -21.36 -1.64 -22.58
N ASP A 362 -20.26 -1.40 -23.30
CA ASP A 362 -19.02 -2.16 -23.10
C ASP A 362 -18.55 -2.08 -21.64
N ILE A 363 -17.96 -3.18 -21.18
CA ILE A 363 -17.36 -3.23 -19.86
C ILE A 363 -15.85 -3.13 -20.00
N VAL A 364 -15.25 -2.24 -19.22
CA VAL A 364 -13.80 -2.05 -19.18
C VAL A 364 -13.24 -2.49 -17.83
N ALA A 365 -12.04 -3.08 -17.87
CA ALA A 365 -11.21 -3.33 -16.71
C ALA A 365 -10.05 -2.34 -16.69
N ILE A 366 -9.96 -1.52 -15.65
CA ILE A 366 -8.80 -0.67 -15.36
C ILE A 366 -7.90 -1.44 -14.42
N HIS A 367 -6.69 -1.77 -14.89
CA HIS A 367 -5.77 -2.68 -14.22
C HIS A 367 -5.03 -2.06 -13.04
N ASP A 368 -4.43 -2.92 -12.22
CA ASP A 368 -3.49 -2.56 -11.16
C ASP A 368 -4.06 -1.60 -10.11
N THR A 369 -5.35 -1.72 -9.81
CA THR A 369 -6.06 -0.87 -8.85
C THR A 369 -6.18 -1.50 -7.47
N GLY A 370 -5.61 -2.70 -7.25
CA GLY A 370 -5.72 -3.45 -5.99
C GLY A 370 -5.05 -2.78 -4.79
N ALA A 371 -4.15 -1.81 -5.03
CA ALA A 371 -3.54 -1.00 -3.99
C ALA A 371 -3.60 0.48 -4.36
N HIS A 372 -3.91 1.35 -3.39
CA HIS A 372 -4.06 2.78 -3.60
C HIS A 372 -5.09 3.15 -4.70
N GLY A 373 -6.04 2.25 -4.94
CA GLY A 373 -7.22 2.47 -5.75
C GLY A 373 -8.36 2.96 -4.86
N TYR A 374 -9.21 2.04 -4.39
CA TYR A 374 -10.32 2.37 -3.50
C TYR A 374 -9.88 3.20 -2.28
N SER A 375 -8.76 2.84 -1.64
CA SER A 375 -8.30 3.48 -0.40
C SER A 375 -8.03 4.99 -0.51
N MET A 376 -7.65 5.47 -1.69
CA MET A 376 -7.38 6.89 -1.94
C MET A 376 -8.60 7.64 -2.51
N GLY A 377 -9.74 6.99 -2.66
CA GLY A 377 -10.94 7.62 -3.17
C GLY A 377 -11.54 8.66 -2.20
N TYR A 378 -12.43 9.48 -2.72
CA TYR A 378 -13.06 10.60 -2.03
C TYR A 378 -14.49 10.81 -2.55
N ASN A 379 -15.24 11.72 -1.93
CA ASN A 379 -16.56 12.12 -2.38
C ASN A 379 -16.48 13.57 -2.91
N TYR A 380 -16.46 13.73 -4.24
CA TYR A 380 -16.56 15.00 -4.92
C TYR A 380 -17.79 15.02 -5.81
N ASN A 381 -18.44 16.16 -6.01
CA ASN A 381 -19.77 16.29 -6.66
C ASN A 381 -20.86 15.38 -6.01
N GLY A 382 -20.70 14.98 -4.75
CA GLY A 382 -21.61 14.05 -4.09
C GLY A 382 -21.59 12.63 -4.67
N LYS A 383 -20.57 12.26 -5.45
CA LYS A 383 -20.41 10.88 -5.94
C LYS A 383 -20.16 9.93 -4.77
N LEU A 384 -20.91 8.85 -4.77
CA LEU A 384 -20.81 7.79 -3.78
C LEU A 384 -19.70 6.81 -4.14
N ARG A 385 -19.10 6.20 -3.14
CA ARG A 385 -18.02 5.23 -3.31
C ARG A 385 -18.55 3.91 -3.84
N SER A 386 -17.81 3.30 -4.75
CA SER A 386 -18.11 2.01 -5.36
C SER A 386 -18.03 0.83 -4.41
N ALA A 387 -18.51 -0.34 -4.84
CA ALA A 387 -18.37 -1.60 -4.10
C ALA A 387 -16.97 -2.20 -4.25
N GLU A 388 -16.62 -3.10 -3.31
CA GLU A 388 -15.45 -3.99 -3.41
C GLU A 388 -15.91 -5.46 -3.41
N VAL A 389 -15.39 -6.25 -4.34
CA VAL A 389 -15.74 -7.64 -4.59
C VAL A 389 -14.48 -8.50 -4.54
N LEU A 390 -14.53 -9.65 -3.90
CA LEU A 390 -13.49 -10.66 -3.90
C LEU A 390 -13.85 -11.79 -4.89
N LEU A 391 -13.03 -12.02 -5.89
CA LEU A 391 -13.06 -13.20 -6.73
C LEU A 391 -12.27 -14.29 -6.02
N LYS A 392 -12.95 -15.35 -5.61
CA LYS A 392 -12.38 -16.42 -4.78
C LYS A 392 -11.63 -17.45 -5.62
N GLU A 393 -10.79 -18.25 -4.96
CA GLU A 393 -10.02 -19.32 -5.62
C GLU A 393 -10.89 -20.35 -6.35
N ASP A 394 -12.12 -20.59 -5.90
CA ASP A 394 -13.10 -21.48 -6.54
C ASP A 394 -13.90 -20.81 -7.68
N SER A 395 -13.51 -19.62 -8.09
CA SER A 395 -14.17 -18.77 -9.09
C SER A 395 -15.56 -18.25 -8.66
N SER A 396 -16.01 -18.46 -7.43
CA SER A 396 -17.14 -17.74 -6.87
C SER A 396 -16.74 -16.29 -6.53
N PHE A 397 -17.69 -15.42 -6.24
CA PHE A 397 -17.39 -14.07 -5.80
C PHE A 397 -18.14 -13.70 -4.53
N GLN A 398 -17.57 -12.78 -3.78
CA GLN A 398 -18.13 -12.29 -2.52
C GLN A 398 -18.08 -10.76 -2.47
N LEU A 399 -19.20 -10.14 -2.09
CA LEU A 399 -19.22 -8.72 -1.75
C LEU A 399 -18.47 -8.53 -0.42
N ILE A 400 -17.33 -7.79 -0.46
CA ILE A 400 -16.50 -7.54 0.72
C ILE A 400 -16.61 -6.09 1.22
N ARG A 401 -17.23 -5.23 0.43
CA ARG A 401 -17.71 -3.90 0.81
C ARG A 401 -18.83 -3.51 -0.14
N ARG A 402 -20.00 -3.17 0.40
CA ARG A 402 -21.09 -2.62 -0.43
C ARG A 402 -20.74 -1.22 -0.94
N ALA A 403 -21.35 -0.82 -2.04
CA ALA A 403 -21.33 0.58 -2.44
C ALA A 403 -21.98 1.48 -1.39
N GLU A 404 -21.56 2.73 -1.33
CA GLU A 404 -22.23 3.74 -0.50
C GLU A 404 -23.64 4.00 -1.00
N LYS A 405 -24.50 4.36 -0.07
CA LYS A 405 -25.86 4.89 -0.29
C LYS A 405 -25.89 6.36 0.10
N PRO A 406 -26.89 7.15 -0.35
CA PRO A 406 -27.05 8.54 0.09
C PRO A 406 -27.03 8.70 1.63
N SER A 407 -27.61 7.74 2.35
CA SER A 407 -27.60 7.72 3.82
C SER A 407 -26.20 7.62 4.42
N ASP A 408 -25.22 7.00 3.74
CA ASP A 408 -23.84 6.95 4.22
C ASP A 408 -23.15 8.30 4.04
N TYR A 409 -23.41 8.96 2.91
CA TYR A 409 -22.90 10.31 2.63
C TYR A 409 -23.44 11.33 3.64
N PHE A 410 -24.71 11.20 4.03
CA PHE A 410 -25.37 12.08 4.97
C PHE A 410 -25.21 11.66 6.44
N ALA A 411 -24.58 10.52 6.74
CA ALA A 411 -24.47 9.95 8.07
C ALA A 411 -23.81 10.89 9.12
N THR A 412 -23.00 11.84 8.68
CA THR A 412 -22.34 12.83 9.55
C THR A 412 -23.13 14.12 9.74
N PHE A 413 -24.26 14.28 9.06
CA PHE A 413 -25.17 15.42 9.21
C PHE A 413 -26.23 15.09 10.29
N ASP A 414 -25.83 15.18 11.52
CA ASP A 414 -26.67 14.84 12.70
C ASP A 414 -27.52 16.06 13.12
N PHE A 415 -28.29 16.59 12.15
CA PHE A 415 -29.16 17.75 12.36
C PHE A 415 -30.62 17.39 12.11
N THR A 416 -31.52 17.90 12.96
CA THR A 416 -32.98 17.68 12.88
C THR A 416 -33.68 18.57 11.86
N ASP A 417 -33.02 19.64 11.40
CA ASP A 417 -33.63 20.69 10.58
C ASP A 417 -33.68 20.33 9.07
N PHE A 418 -33.01 19.25 8.68
CA PHE A 418 -32.92 18.86 7.28
C PHE A 418 -33.38 17.40 7.11
N HIS A 419 -34.23 17.16 6.12
CA HIS A 419 -34.67 15.82 5.73
C HIS A 419 -34.07 15.45 4.40
N PHE A 420 -33.16 14.49 4.41
CA PHE A 420 -32.56 13.95 3.20
C PHE A 420 -33.41 12.75 2.75
N GLY A 421 -34.39 13.02 1.87
CA GLY A 421 -35.20 11.97 1.26
C GLY A 421 -34.35 11.17 0.24
N GLY A 422 -34.44 9.83 0.26
CA GLY A 422 -33.76 8.96 -0.69
C GLY A 422 -34.44 7.62 -0.79
#